data_b157b7530fe2226f21e7d864167ede19
#
_entry.id   b157b7530fe2226f21e7d864167ede19
#
_cell.length_a   1.000
_cell.length_b   1.000
_cell.length_c   1.000
_cell.angle_alpha   90.00
_cell.angle_beta   90.00
_cell.angle_gamma   90.00
#
_symmetry.space_group_name_H-M   'P 1'
#
loop_
_entity.id
_entity.type
_entity.pdbx_description
1 polymer ?
#
loop_
_entity_poly.entity_id
_entity_poly.type
_entity_poly.pdbx_seq_one_letter_code
_entity_poly.pdbx_strand_id
1 'polypeptide(L)'
;FGKVTQKSMDGKGEPTITVQLSNGQTGLINKKGLDGLAEPLAIHKNGPWAKVGAADRTALYAQVLEGDRIYVSLMSEIGNEGEILLNLERYPKVEGGAIVLQEGAIRAMSGGMSNFHFNRATSARRLMGSTFKPFVYAAAMQLGWSPVDMLNNRRNVFVFMDRPYFP
;
A
#
# COMPACT_ATOMS: atom_id res chain seq x y z
N PHE A 1 2.94 -1.14 -14.80
CA PHE A 1 2.66 -2.41 -15.51
C PHE A 1 3.81 -2.79 -16.41
N GLY A 2 4.03 -4.11 -16.52
CA GLY A 2 4.87 -4.69 -17.54
C GLY A 2 4.18 -5.86 -18.22
N LYS A 3 4.61 -6.17 -19.45
CA LYS A 3 4.16 -7.34 -20.21
C LYS A 3 5.23 -8.43 -20.10
N VAL A 4 4.84 -9.61 -19.70
CA VAL A 4 5.73 -10.79 -19.65
C VAL A 4 6.11 -11.17 -21.09
N THR A 5 7.41 -11.15 -21.39
CA THR A 5 7.92 -11.49 -22.71
C THR A 5 8.56 -12.87 -22.75
N GLN A 6 9.15 -13.30 -21.63
CA GLN A 6 9.83 -14.60 -21.58
C GLN A 6 9.85 -15.13 -20.15
N LYS A 7 9.78 -16.43 -20.03
CA LYS A 7 10.00 -17.18 -18.78
C LYS A 7 11.18 -18.11 -18.95
N SER A 8 12.08 -18.13 -18.00
CA SER A 8 13.30 -18.96 -18.03
C SER A 8 13.74 -19.38 -16.64
N MET A 9 14.75 -20.21 -16.59
CA MET A 9 15.48 -20.54 -15.37
C MET A 9 16.89 -19.98 -15.48
N ASP A 10 17.41 -19.44 -14.39
CA ASP A 10 18.80 -18.98 -14.35
C ASP A 10 19.79 -20.17 -14.33
N GLY A 11 21.10 -19.86 -14.38
CA GLY A 11 22.16 -20.89 -14.34
C GLY A 11 22.20 -21.72 -13.03
N LYS A 12 21.40 -21.36 -12.02
CA LYS A 12 21.24 -22.07 -10.75
C LYS A 12 19.89 -22.82 -10.65
N GLY A 13 19.10 -22.79 -11.71
CA GLY A 13 17.78 -23.41 -11.76
C GLY A 13 16.69 -22.63 -11.01
N GLU A 14 16.92 -21.33 -10.69
CA GLU A 14 15.91 -20.48 -10.09
C GLU A 14 15.04 -19.81 -11.17
N PRO A 15 13.74 -19.65 -10.95
CA PRO A 15 12.82 -19.08 -11.94
C PRO A 15 13.09 -17.59 -12.17
N THR A 16 13.06 -17.18 -13.44
CA THR A 16 13.22 -15.80 -13.86
C THR A 16 12.13 -15.42 -14.87
N ILE A 17 11.68 -14.17 -14.83
CA ILE A 17 10.65 -13.63 -15.74
C ILE A 17 11.17 -12.33 -16.35
N THR A 18 11.23 -12.29 -17.66
CA THR A 18 11.56 -11.07 -18.41
C THR A 18 10.29 -10.28 -18.71
N VAL A 19 10.34 -8.99 -18.43
CA VAL A 19 9.17 -8.10 -18.51
C VAL A 19 9.52 -6.86 -19.32
N GLN A 20 8.71 -6.55 -20.32
CA GLN A 20 8.77 -5.30 -21.05
C GLN A 20 7.94 -4.24 -20.36
N LEU A 21 8.55 -3.14 -19.96
CA LEU A 21 7.91 -1.99 -19.32
C LEU A 21 7.23 -1.08 -20.35
N SER A 22 6.31 -0.23 -19.89
CA SER A 22 5.56 0.69 -20.73
C SER A 22 6.42 1.72 -21.47
N ASN A 23 7.63 2.01 -20.99
CA ASN A 23 8.61 2.88 -21.61
C ASN A 23 9.51 2.16 -22.65
N GLY A 24 9.22 0.89 -22.94
CA GLY A 24 9.98 0.07 -23.87
C GLY A 24 11.22 -0.62 -23.30
N GLN A 25 11.62 -0.29 -22.08
CA GLN A 25 12.73 -0.96 -21.40
C GLN A 25 12.36 -2.38 -20.99
N THR A 26 13.35 -3.23 -20.86
CA THR A 26 13.21 -4.60 -20.38
C THR A 26 13.75 -4.69 -18.95
N GLY A 27 13.00 -5.36 -18.09
CA GLY A 27 13.42 -5.65 -16.72
C GLY A 27 13.31 -7.14 -16.40
N LEU A 28 14.01 -7.58 -15.38
CA LEU A 28 14.09 -8.97 -14.94
C LEU A 28 13.51 -9.12 -13.53
N ILE A 29 12.59 -10.04 -13.38
CA ILE A 29 12.14 -10.54 -12.08
C ILE A 29 12.94 -11.81 -11.80
N ASN A 30 13.85 -11.73 -10.85
CA ASN A 30 14.64 -12.84 -10.37
C ASN A 30 14.03 -13.47 -9.11
N LYS A 31 14.70 -14.43 -8.48
CA LYS A 31 14.30 -15.05 -7.21
C LYS A 31 13.88 -14.02 -6.16
N LYS A 32 14.67 -12.98 -5.93
CA LYS A 32 14.39 -11.94 -4.93
C LYS A 32 13.14 -11.13 -5.29
N GLY A 33 12.95 -10.85 -6.58
CA GLY A 33 11.76 -10.18 -7.09
C GLY A 33 10.48 -11.02 -6.97
N LEU A 34 10.60 -12.36 -7.01
CA LEU A 34 9.49 -13.27 -6.73
C LEU A 34 9.20 -13.36 -5.22
N ASP A 35 10.24 -13.33 -4.38
CA ASP A 35 10.11 -13.40 -2.92
C ASP A 35 9.28 -12.23 -2.37
N GLY A 36 9.37 -11.06 -2.97
CA GLY A 36 8.59 -9.87 -2.59
C GLY A 36 7.07 -10.12 -2.54
N LEU A 37 6.55 -10.98 -3.43
CA LEU A 37 5.13 -11.39 -3.42
C LEU A 37 4.91 -12.75 -2.75
N ALA A 38 5.85 -13.68 -2.87
CA ALA A 38 5.74 -15.01 -2.31
C ALA A 38 5.70 -15.00 -0.76
N GLU A 39 6.46 -14.10 -0.12
CA GLU A 39 6.53 -13.99 1.34
C GLU A 39 5.17 -13.56 1.97
N PRO A 40 4.53 -12.47 1.55
CA PRO A 40 3.20 -12.12 2.04
C PRO A 40 2.15 -13.22 1.80
N LEU A 41 2.24 -13.94 0.68
CA LEU A 41 1.33 -15.05 0.38
C LEU A 41 1.56 -16.24 1.31
N ALA A 42 2.83 -16.59 1.57
CA ALA A 42 3.19 -17.66 2.49
C ALA A 42 2.74 -17.33 3.93
N ILE A 43 2.97 -16.10 4.39
CA ILE A 43 2.50 -15.61 5.70
C ILE A 43 0.98 -15.67 5.81
N HIS A 44 0.26 -15.25 4.77
CA HIS A 44 -1.20 -15.27 4.76
C HIS A 44 -1.75 -16.70 4.85
N LYS A 45 -1.10 -17.67 4.18
CA LYS A 45 -1.53 -19.06 4.13
C LYS A 45 -1.13 -19.87 5.37
N ASN A 46 0.08 -19.67 5.88
CA ASN A 46 0.71 -20.57 6.86
C ASN A 46 1.02 -19.87 8.20
N GLY A 47 0.69 -18.56 8.34
CA GLY A 47 0.91 -17.79 9.57
C GLY A 47 2.19 -16.95 9.56
N PRO A 48 2.36 -16.07 10.58
CA PRO A 48 3.37 -15.01 10.58
C PRO A 48 4.83 -15.49 10.61
N TRP A 49 5.05 -16.77 10.89
CA TRP A 49 6.39 -17.38 10.95
C TRP A 49 6.74 -18.18 9.69
N ALA A 50 5.88 -18.13 8.67
CA ALA A 50 6.13 -18.87 7.42
C ALA A 50 7.36 -18.31 6.69
N LYS A 51 8.19 -19.23 6.18
CA LYS A 51 9.33 -18.90 5.32
C LYS A 51 9.03 -19.32 3.90
N VAL A 52 9.43 -18.50 2.94
CA VAL A 52 9.31 -18.80 1.52
C VAL A 52 10.26 -19.92 1.13
N GLY A 53 9.71 -20.96 0.53
CA GLY A 53 10.44 -22.09 -0.05
C GLY A 53 10.54 -22.01 -1.58
N ALA A 54 11.30 -22.93 -2.16
CA ALA A 54 11.35 -23.10 -3.62
C ALA A 54 9.98 -23.45 -4.21
N ALA A 55 9.16 -24.23 -3.49
CA ALA A 55 7.83 -24.61 -3.92
C ALA A 55 6.88 -23.41 -4.06
N ASP A 56 6.98 -22.41 -3.16
CA ASP A 56 6.15 -21.20 -3.21
C ASP A 56 6.50 -20.36 -4.44
N ARG A 57 7.79 -20.21 -4.74
CA ARG A 57 8.26 -19.51 -5.95
C ARG A 57 7.83 -20.23 -7.21
N THR A 58 7.98 -21.54 -7.26
CA THR A 58 7.56 -22.33 -8.42
C THR A 58 6.05 -22.24 -8.64
N ALA A 59 5.26 -22.28 -7.57
CA ALA A 59 3.81 -22.12 -7.65
C ALA A 59 3.42 -20.72 -8.17
N LEU A 60 4.11 -19.68 -7.70
CA LEU A 60 3.88 -18.31 -8.17
C LEU A 60 4.31 -18.13 -9.63
N TYR A 61 5.49 -18.64 -9.99
CA TYR A 61 6.00 -18.64 -11.35
C TYR A 61 5.08 -19.37 -12.35
N ALA A 62 4.47 -20.47 -11.94
CA ALA A 62 3.54 -21.22 -12.77
C ALA A 62 2.25 -20.44 -13.08
N GLN A 63 1.83 -19.55 -12.19
CA GLN A 63 0.62 -18.74 -12.39
C GLN A 63 0.81 -17.59 -13.38
N VAL A 64 2.05 -17.17 -13.63
CA VAL A 64 2.36 -16.10 -14.59
C VAL A 64 2.59 -16.72 -15.94
N LEU A 65 1.88 -16.23 -16.96
CA LEU A 65 2.01 -16.72 -18.34
C LEU A 65 2.74 -15.69 -19.22
N GLU A 66 3.40 -16.14 -20.27
CA GLU A 66 3.95 -15.26 -21.30
C GLU A 66 2.80 -14.51 -21.98
N GLY A 67 2.99 -13.21 -22.19
CA GLY A 67 1.96 -12.31 -22.70
C GLY A 67 1.12 -11.63 -21.61
N ASP A 68 1.14 -12.09 -20.36
CA ASP A 68 0.41 -11.48 -19.28
C ASP A 68 0.87 -10.05 -18.98
N ARG A 69 -0.10 -9.23 -18.56
CA ARG A 69 0.17 -7.91 -17.98
C ARG A 69 0.21 -8.03 -16.46
N ILE A 70 1.37 -7.80 -15.90
CA ILE A 70 1.62 -7.91 -14.46
C ILE A 70 1.99 -6.56 -13.84
N TYR A 71 1.75 -6.44 -12.54
CA TYR A 71 2.25 -5.32 -11.76
C TYR A 71 3.68 -5.60 -11.32
N VAL A 72 4.52 -4.59 -11.48
CA VAL A 72 5.92 -4.65 -11.07
C VAL A 72 6.34 -3.35 -10.41
N SER A 73 7.26 -3.41 -9.47
CA SER A 73 7.99 -2.27 -8.92
C SER A 73 9.48 -2.41 -9.21
N LEU A 74 10.18 -1.26 -9.25
CA LEU A 74 11.63 -1.25 -9.39
C LEU A 74 12.27 -1.68 -8.08
N MET A 75 13.28 -2.56 -8.16
CA MET A 75 14.16 -2.83 -7.03
C MET A 75 15.17 -1.69 -6.89
N SER A 76 15.59 -1.42 -5.64
CA SER A 76 16.66 -0.43 -5.37
C SER A 76 18.04 -0.90 -5.84
N GLU A 77 18.19 -2.18 -6.13
CA GLU A 77 19.43 -2.79 -6.61
C GLU A 77 19.41 -2.86 -8.13
N ILE A 78 20.57 -2.66 -8.73
CA ILE A 78 20.79 -2.86 -10.17
C ILE A 78 21.40 -4.25 -10.33
N GLY A 79 20.91 -5.00 -11.32
CA GLY A 79 21.45 -6.31 -11.66
C GLY A 79 22.86 -6.26 -12.24
N ASN A 80 23.40 -7.42 -12.52
CA ASN A 80 24.68 -7.53 -13.22
C ASN A 80 24.52 -6.86 -14.61
N GLU A 81 25.56 -6.14 -15.04
CA GLU A 81 25.59 -5.46 -16.35
C GLU A 81 24.55 -4.35 -16.53
N GLY A 82 23.99 -3.79 -15.44
CA GLY A 82 23.02 -2.68 -15.52
C GLY A 82 21.57 -3.12 -15.77
N GLU A 83 21.24 -4.39 -15.55
CA GLU A 83 19.89 -4.91 -15.69
C GLU A 83 18.93 -4.25 -14.72
N ILE A 84 17.74 -3.88 -15.19
CA ILE A 84 16.65 -3.38 -14.36
C ILE A 84 16.02 -4.57 -13.63
N LEU A 85 16.22 -4.62 -12.30
CA LEU A 85 15.60 -5.63 -11.47
C LEU A 85 14.22 -5.18 -11.00
N LEU A 86 13.26 -6.10 -11.04
CA LEU A 86 11.85 -5.86 -10.75
C LEU A 86 11.37 -6.80 -9.66
N ASN A 87 10.47 -6.29 -8.81
CA ASN A 87 9.63 -7.11 -7.95
C ASN A 87 8.32 -7.43 -8.68
N LEU A 88 7.84 -8.66 -8.53
CA LEU A 88 6.48 -9.01 -8.89
C LEU A 88 5.53 -8.48 -7.80
N GLU A 89 4.53 -7.70 -8.20
CA GLU A 89 3.60 -7.07 -7.29
C GLU A 89 2.17 -7.59 -7.49
N ARG A 90 1.39 -7.52 -6.43
CA ARG A 90 -0.05 -7.75 -6.52
C ARG A 90 -0.77 -6.45 -6.86
N TYR A 91 -1.83 -6.53 -7.65
CA TYR A 91 -2.74 -5.40 -7.81
C TYR A 91 -3.27 -4.96 -6.44
N PRO A 92 -3.00 -3.74 -6.00
CA PRO A 92 -3.47 -3.29 -4.70
C PRO A 92 -4.99 -3.11 -4.74
N LYS A 93 -5.67 -3.73 -3.79
CA LYS A 93 -7.12 -3.58 -3.60
C LYS A 93 -7.46 -2.37 -2.73
N VAL A 94 -6.48 -1.86 -1.98
CA VAL A 94 -6.65 -0.72 -1.08
C VAL A 94 -5.86 0.45 -1.63
N GLU A 95 -6.52 1.58 -1.74
CA GLU A 95 -5.90 2.83 -2.15
C GLU A 95 -6.15 3.91 -1.10
N GLY A 96 -5.21 4.81 -0.95
CA GLY A 96 -5.27 5.92 -0.02
C GLY A 96 -4.78 7.21 -0.64
N GLY A 97 -4.92 8.30 0.10
CA GLY A 97 -4.31 9.59 -0.21
C GLY A 97 -3.61 10.14 1.00
N ALA A 98 -2.57 10.91 0.79
CA ALA A 98 -1.83 11.63 1.82
C ALA A 98 -1.44 13.02 1.34
N ILE A 99 -1.40 13.98 2.27
CA ILE A 99 -0.91 15.34 2.04
C ILE A 99 0.08 15.66 3.14
N VAL A 100 1.21 16.22 2.78
CA VAL A 100 2.18 16.80 3.71
C VAL A 100 2.13 18.31 3.59
N LEU A 101 1.86 18.97 4.71
CA LEU A 101 1.78 20.44 4.81
C LEU A 101 2.94 20.94 5.64
N GLN A 102 3.48 22.08 5.23
CA GLN A 102 4.43 22.88 6.01
C GLN A 102 4.08 24.35 5.86
N GLU A 103 3.82 25.03 6.97
CA GLU A 103 3.45 26.47 7.00
C GLU A 103 2.27 26.79 6.06
N GLY A 104 1.27 25.91 6.00
CA GLY A 104 0.11 26.06 5.13
C GLY A 104 0.33 25.71 3.66
N ALA A 105 1.55 25.44 3.23
CA ALA A 105 1.86 25.03 1.86
C ALA A 105 1.90 23.50 1.72
N ILE A 106 1.35 22.98 0.63
CA ILE A 106 1.45 21.56 0.28
C ILE A 106 2.89 21.28 -0.20
N ARG A 107 3.62 20.44 0.52
CA ARG A 107 5.00 20.03 0.20
C ARG A 107 5.05 18.70 -0.55
N ALA A 108 4.13 17.80 -0.25
CA ALA A 108 4.00 16.56 -0.95
C ALA A 108 2.54 16.10 -0.93
N MET A 109 2.12 15.38 -1.96
CA MET A 109 0.77 14.84 -2.07
C MET A 109 0.80 13.54 -2.87
N SER A 110 0.05 12.55 -2.39
CA SER A 110 -0.28 11.33 -3.14
C SER A 110 -1.79 11.12 -3.07
N GLY A 111 -2.43 11.00 -4.20
CA GLY A 111 -3.89 10.82 -4.30
C GLY A 111 -4.32 9.38 -4.59
N GLY A 112 -3.38 8.46 -4.68
CA GLY A 112 -3.60 7.06 -5.05
C GLY A 112 -2.52 6.56 -6.01
N MET A 113 -2.72 5.39 -6.58
CA MET A 113 -1.76 4.77 -7.50
C MET A 113 -1.72 5.46 -8.88
N SER A 114 -2.78 6.14 -9.25
CA SER A 114 -2.81 6.96 -10.46
C SER A 114 -3.58 8.25 -10.18
N ASN A 115 -3.07 9.37 -10.69
CA ASN A 115 -3.70 10.67 -10.54
C ASN A 115 -4.59 11.05 -11.73
N PHE A 116 -4.86 10.13 -12.65
CA PHE A 116 -5.55 10.47 -13.90
C PHE A 116 -7.04 10.78 -13.74
N HIS A 117 -7.74 10.20 -12.77
CA HIS A 117 -9.19 10.34 -12.67
C HIS A 117 -9.69 10.80 -11.30
N PHE A 118 -9.07 10.38 -10.22
CA PHE A 118 -9.54 10.69 -8.89
C PHE A 118 -8.40 10.82 -7.88
N ASN A 119 -8.16 12.05 -7.43
CA ASN A 119 -7.20 12.32 -6.38
C ASN A 119 -7.87 12.20 -5.01
N ARG A 120 -7.59 11.13 -4.29
CA ARG A 120 -8.19 10.85 -2.97
C ARG A 120 -7.79 11.86 -1.91
N ALA A 121 -6.62 12.46 -2.04
CA ALA A 121 -6.15 13.45 -1.08
C ALA A 121 -6.96 14.75 -1.11
N THR A 122 -7.49 15.15 -2.28
CA THR A 122 -8.21 16.40 -2.45
C THR A 122 -9.70 16.23 -2.76
N SER A 123 -10.07 15.12 -3.39
CA SER A 123 -11.44 14.94 -3.92
C SER A 123 -12.27 13.94 -3.11
N ALA A 124 -11.65 13.08 -2.29
CA ALA A 124 -12.39 12.13 -1.47
C ALA A 124 -13.13 12.86 -0.34
N ARG A 125 -14.44 12.62 -0.25
CA ARG A 125 -15.28 13.10 0.86
C ARG A 125 -15.64 11.92 1.73
N ARG A 126 -15.30 12.00 3.02
CA ARG A 126 -15.58 10.96 4.02
C ARG A 126 -16.02 11.62 5.33
N LEU A 127 -16.81 10.89 6.11
CA LEU A 127 -17.11 11.28 7.48
C LEU A 127 -15.80 11.27 8.28
N MET A 128 -15.54 12.34 8.99
CA MET A 128 -14.30 12.48 9.79
C MET A 128 -14.24 11.49 10.95
N GLY A 129 -15.39 11.14 11.52
CA GLY A 129 -15.46 10.24 12.66
C GLY A 129 -14.49 10.66 13.79
N SER A 130 -13.75 9.71 14.32
CA SER A 130 -12.79 9.96 15.42
C SER A 130 -11.58 10.82 15.03
N THR A 131 -11.31 11.02 13.77
CA THR A 131 -10.25 11.95 13.31
C THR A 131 -10.56 13.41 13.67
N PHE A 132 -11.80 13.72 14.05
CA PHE A 132 -12.17 15.06 14.52
C PHE A 132 -11.79 15.30 15.99
N LYS A 133 -11.56 14.26 16.78
CA LYS A 133 -11.24 14.38 18.22
C LYS A 133 -10.07 15.28 18.54
N PRO A 134 -8.93 15.26 17.81
CA PRO A 134 -7.83 16.19 18.07
C PRO A 134 -8.25 17.66 18.05
N PHE A 135 -9.17 18.04 17.15
CA PHE A 135 -9.68 19.41 17.10
C PHE A 135 -10.54 19.74 18.31
N VAL A 136 -11.36 18.79 18.77
CA VAL A 136 -12.16 18.96 20.00
C VAL A 136 -11.25 19.12 21.22
N TYR A 137 -10.19 18.32 21.33
CA TYR A 137 -9.25 18.42 22.43
C TYR A 137 -8.43 19.71 22.39
N ALA A 138 -8.00 20.14 21.20
CA ALA A 138 -7.31 21.41 21.05
C ALA A 138 -8.20 22.59 21.48
N ALA A 139 -9.47 22.59 21.07
CA ALA A 139 -10.44 23.60 21.51
C ALA A 139 -10.67 23.58 23.02
N ALA A 140 -10.79 22.40 23.62
CA ALA A 140 -10.92 22.26 25.08
C ALA A 140 -9.71 22.84 25.81
N MET A 141 -8.48 22.55 25.36
CA MET A 141 -7.26 23.12 25.93
C MET A 141 -7.21 24.63 25.80
N GLN A 142 -7.65 25.21 24.67
CA GLN A 142 -7.76 26.67 24.50
C GLN A 142 -8.77 27.29 25.47
N LEU A 143 -9.78 26.54 25.88
CA LEU A 143 -10.78 26.95 26.89
C LEU A 143 -10.30 26.71 28.35
N GLY A 144 -9.04 26.33 28.54
CA GLY A 144 -8.43 26.13 29.85
C GLY A 144 -8.52 24.71 30.41
N TRP A 145 -9.01 23.75 29.66
CA TRP A 145 -9.00 22.34 30.07
C TRP A 145 -7.60 21.74 30.00
N SER A 146 -7.31 20.87 30.94
CA SER A 146 -6.07 20.09 30.99
C SER A 146 -6.29 18.66 30.52
N PRO A 147 -5.30 18.01 29.90
CA PRO A 147 -5.38 16.57 29.56
C PRO A 147 -5.61 15.63 30.75
N VAL A 148 -5.38 16.12 31.96
CA VAL A 148 -5.59 15.34 33.21
C VAL A 148 -6.91 15.68 33.89
N ASP A 149 -7.73 16.56 33.34
CA ASP A 149 -9.03 16.88 33.89
C ASP A 149 -9.95 15.67 33.81
N MET A 150 -10.68 15.45 34.91
CA MET A 150 -11.63 14.36 35.00
C MET A 150 -12.98 14.74 34.41
N LEU A 151 -13.45 13.93 33.47
CA LEU A 151 -14.76 14.08 32.83
C LEU A 151 -15.74 13.05 33.40
N ASN A 152 -17.00 13.48 33.58
CA ASN A 152 -18.06 12.57 33.96
C ASN A 152 -18.48 11.71 32.77
N ASN A 153 -18.13 10.43 32.79
CA ASN A 153 -18.46 9.46 31.75
C ASN A 153 -19.71 8.60 32.12
N ARG A 154 -20.69 9.17 32.81
CA ARG A 154 -21.95 8.48 33.08
C ARG A 154 -22.82 8.50 31.82
N ARG A 155 -23.54 7.39 31.55
CA ARG A 155 -24.57 7.39 30.54
C ARG A 155 -25.56 8.52 30.81
N ASN A 156 -25.77 9.35 29.80
CA ASN A 156 -26.71 10.47 29.86
C ASN A 156 -27.47 10.55 28.56
N VAL A 157 -28.62 11.18 28.60
CA VAL A 157 -29.41 11.49 27.41
C VAL A 157 -29.16 12.95 27.07
N PHE A 158 -28.66 13.21 25.88
CA PHE A 158 -28.49 14.55 25.38
C PHE A 158 -29.60 14.85 24.37
N VAL A 159 -30.11 16.07 24.36
CA VAL A 159 -31.05 16.49 23.35
C VAL A 159 -30.33 17.41 22.35
N PHE A 160 -30.36 17.04 21.09
CA PHE A 160 -29.78 17.82 20.02
C PHE A 160 -30.81 17.98 18.89
N MET A 161 -31.16 19.21 18.53
CA MET A 161 -32.21 19.52 17.56
C MET A 161 -33.52 18.75 17.84
N ASP A 162 -34.00 18.82 19.07
CA ASP A 162 -35.21 18.15 19.59
C ASP A 162 -35.21 16.60 19.45
N ARG A 163 -34.03 16.01 19.22
CA ARG A 163 -33.88 14.55 19.15
C ARG A 163 -33.01 14.05 20.32
N PRO A 164 -33.43 13.02 21.02
CA PRO A 164 -32.61 12.41 22.07
C PRO A 164 -31.42 11.69 21.42
N TYR A 165 -30.24 11.93 21.98
CA TYR A 165 -28.99 11.29 21.59
C TYR A 165 -28.43 10.50 22.79
N PHE A 166 -28.13 9.26 22.55
CA PHE A 166 -27.55 8.32 23.52
C PHE A 166 -26.14 7.96 23.04
N PRO A 167 -25.08 8.55 23.59
CA PRO A 167 -23.70 8.23 23.22
C PRO A 167 -23.26 6.85 23.67
#